data_940bf3c6a9a9f9da426bcb53ce081a5f
#
_entry.id   940bf3c6a9a9f9da426bcb53ce081a5f
#
_cell.length_a   1.000
_cell.length_b   1.000
_cell.length_c   1.000
_cell.angle_alpha   90.00
_cell.angle_beta   90.00
_cell.angle_gamma   90.00
#
_symmetry.space_group_name_H-M   'P 1'
#
loop_
_entity.id
_entity.type
_entity.pdbx_description
1 polymer ?
#
loop_
_entity_poly.entity_id
_entity_poly.type
_entity_poly.pdbx_seq_one_letter_code
_entity_poly.pdbx_strand_id
1 'polypeptide(L)'
;MPGIRLGYCLSGSSELITALHQSGQDWNVSILAQEAGKAALKEHEYLAKSFKLIEQERSYLRNRLAALGAKVYGSEANYIFFYLPQPENLPELLHERGYLIRSCANYHNLQAGYYRIAVKTRVQNRGLIKALKEAIKTCALY
;
A
#
# COMPACT_ATOMS: atom_id res chain seq x y z
N MET A 1 -8.93 8.11 0.24
CA MET A 1 -8.42 9.39 -0.32
C MET A 1 -7.06 9.68 0.30
N PRO A 2 -5.97 9.24 -0.34
CA PRO A 2 -4.63 9.52 0.16
C PRO A 2 -4.37 11.03 0.18
N GLY A 3 -3.59 11.51 1.14
CA GLY A 3 -3.25 12.93 1.27
C GLY A 3 -4.24 13.80 2.04
N ILE A 4 -5.51 13.45 2.08
CA ILE A 4 -6.54 14.20 2.85
C ILE A 4 -6.36 14.06 4.37
N ARG A 5 -5.65 13.02 4.80
CA ARG A 5 -5.31 12.76 6.21
C ARG A 5 -6.54 12.65 7.11
N LEU A 6 -7.60 12.01 6.61
CA LEU A 6 -8.81 11.68 7.34
C LEU A 6 -8.80 10.21 7.73
N GLY A 7 -9.01 9.95 9.01
CA GLY A 7 -9.27 8.62 9.58
C GLY A 7 -10.43 8.71 10.56
N TYR A 8 -10.98 7.58 10.94
CA TYR A 8 -12.02 7.50 11.95
C TYR A 8 -11.89 6.20 12.76
N CYS A 9 -12.41 6.22 13.96
CA CYS A 9 -12.65 5.00 14.71
C CYS A 9 -14.10 4.96 15.21
N LEU A 10 -14.61 3.77 15.41
CA LEU A 10 -15.95 3.51 15.95
C LEU A 10 -15.80 2.69 17.22
N SER A 11 -16.48 3.08 18.29
CA SER A 11 -16.50 2.34 19.53
C SER A 11 -17.88 2.45 20.20
N GLY A 12 -18.32 1.37 20.83
CA GLY A 12 -19.49 1.38 21.72
C GLY A 12 -19.19 1.96 23.12
N SER A 13 -17.92 2.23 23.46
CA SER A 13 -17.53 2.84 24.72
C SER A 13 -17.44 4.36 24.60
N SER A 14 -18.36 5.06 25.26
CA SER A 14 -18.34 6.52 25.40
C SER A 14 -17.09 7.03 26.14
N GLU A 15 -16.61 6.26 27.12
CA GLU A 15 -15.39 6.57 27.87
C GLU A 15 -14.16 6.59 26.97
N LEU A 16 -14.02 5.57 26.10
CA LEU A 16 -12.92 5.51 25.14
C LEU A 16 -12.98 6.68 24.14
N ILE A 17 -14.16 7.00 23.62
CA ILE A 17 -14.32 8.14 22.70
C ILE A 17 -13.96 9.45 23.40
N THR A 18 -14.37 9.64 24.65
CA THR A 18 -14.03 10.83 25.44
C THR A 18 -12.51 10.92 25.67
N ALA A 19 -11.86 9.82 26.05
CA ALA A 19 -10.41 9.77 26.24
C ALA A 19 -9.63 10.08 24.94
N LEU A 20 -10.10 9.59 23.80
CA LEU A 20 -9.52 9.91 22.50
C LEU A 20 -9.65 11.39 22.15
N HIS A 21 -10.80 12.00 22.43
CA HIS A 21 -10.99 13.43 22.25
C HIS A 21 -10.05 14.26 23.12
N GLN A 22 -9.89 13.88 24.39
CA GLN A 22 -9.03 14.58 25.35
C GLN A 22 -7.54 14.42 25.06
N SER A 23 -7.12 13.32 24.44
CA SER A 23 -5.72 13.08 24.07
C SER A 23 -5.35 13.61 22.68
N GLY A 24 -6.33 14.04 21.90
CA GLY A 24 -6.13 14.60 20.56
C GLY A 24 -5.75 16.08 20.58
N GLN A 25 -5.32 16.56 19.43
CA GLN A 25 -5.14 18.01 19.21
C GLN A 25 -6.48 18.65 18.85
N ASP A 26 -6.69 19.88 19.32
CA ASP A 26 -7.77 20.71 18.81
C ASP A 26 -7.56 20.96 17.30
N TRP A 27 -8.66 20.95 16.54
CA TRP A 27 -8.65 21.23 15.09
C TRP A 27 -7.86 20.20 14.26
N ASN A 28 -7.77 18.96 14.73
CA ASN A 28 -6.98 17.88 14.10
C ASN A 28 -7.46 17.45 12.69
N VAL A 29 -8.70 17.81 12.31
CA VAL A 29 -9.28 17.47 11.01
C VAL A 29 -9.73 18.76 10.30
N SER A 30 -9.15 19.04 9.15
CA SER A 30 -9.51 20.20 8.34
C SER A 30 -10.94 20.10 7.79
N ILE A 31 -11.60 21.24 7.56
CA ILE A 31 -12.94 21.29 6.96
C ILE A 31 -12.94 20.59 5.58
N LEU A 32 -11.88 20.79 4.78
CA LEU A 32 -11.75 20.14 3.47
C LEU A 32 -11.72 18.61 3.60
N ALA A 33 -11.04 18.07 4.61
CA ALA A 33 -11.02 16.65 4.87
C ALA A 33 -12.39 16.12 5.29
N GLN A 34 -13.13 16.87 6.11
CA GLN A 34 -14.49 16.50 6.55
C GLN A 34 -15.45 16.46 5.36
N GLU A 35 -15.48 17.50 4.51
CA GLU A 35 -16.36 17.55 3.34
C GLU A 35 -16.00 16.50 2.30
N ALA A 36 -14.70 16.26 2.04
CA ALA A 36 -14.24 15.19 1.18
C ALA A 36 -14.64 13.81 1.72
N GLY A 37 -14.58 13.59 3.03
CA GLY A 37 -15.04 12.37 3.69
C GLY A 37 -16.53 12.12 3.53
N LYS A 38 -17.35 13.15 3.78
CA LYS A 38 -18.80 13.08 3.58
C LYS A 38 -19.19 12.78 2.14
N ALA A 39 -18.50 13.39 1.16
CA ALA A 39 -18.71 13.12 -0.25
C ALA A 39 -18.35 11.67 -0.60
N ALA A 40 -17.19 11.20 -0.13
CA ALA A 40 -16.72 9.83 -0.41
C ALA A 40 -17.66 8.74 0.14
N LEU A 41 -18.33 8.98 1.26
CA LEU A 41 -19.29 8.04 1.84
C LEU A 41 -20.54 7.81 0.94
N LYS A 42 -20.81 8.71 0.01
CA LYS A 42 -21.93 8.60 -0.93
C LYS A 42 -21.57 7.84 -2.21
N GLU A 43 -20.30 7.57 -2.45
CA GLU A 43 -19.76 6.97 -3.68
C GLU A 43 -19.82 5.43 -3.65
N HIS A 44 -20.99 4.84 -3.46
CA HIS A 44 -21.18 3.40 -3.30
C HIS A 44 -20.74 2.59 -4.53
N GLU A 45 -21.03 3.07 -5.73
CA GLU A 45 -20.61 2.39 -6.96
C GLU A 45 -19.08 2.39 -7.13
N TYR A 46 -18.44 3.52 -6.82
CA TYR A 46 -16.98 3.61 -6.86
C TYR A 46 -16.34 2.65 -5.87
N LEU A 47 -16.88 2.56 -4.66
CA LEU A 47 -16.40 1.62 -3.64
C LEU A 47 -16.52 0.17 -4.11
N ALA A 48 -17.67 -0.24 -4.64
CA ALA A 48 -17.89 -1.59 -5.15
C ALA A 48 -16.91 -1.94 -6.29
N LYS A 49 -16.72 -1.03 -7.26
CA LYS A 49 -15.75 -1.17 -8.34
C LYS A 49 -14.32 -1.27 -7.82
N SER A 50 -13.96 -0.45 -6.82
CA SER A 50 -12.64 -0.43 -6.21
C SER A 50 -12.33 -1.73 -5.47
N PHE A 51 -13.27 -2.26 -4.68
CA PHE A 51 -13.09 -3.53 -3.98
C PHE A 51 -12.86 -4.69 -4.94
N LYS A 52 -13.68 -4.79 -5.99
CA LYS A 52 -13.52 -5.82 -7.02
C LYS A 52 -12.16 -5.73 -7.74
N LEU A 53 -11.75 -4.50 -8.10
CA LEU A 53 -10.45 -4.27 -8.72
C LEU A 53 -9.31 -4.69 -7.79
N ILE A 54 -9.34 -4.24 -6.53
CA ILE A 54 -8.29 -4.53 -5.55
C ILE A 54 -8.17 -6.04 -5.32
N GLU A 55 -9.26 -6.75 -5.18
CA GLU A 55 -9.27 -8.20 -4.99
C GLU A 55 -8.62 -8.95 -6.16
N GLN A 56 -9.04 -8.63 -7.38
CA GLN A 56 -8.51 -9.25 -8.60
C GLN A 56 -7.03 -8.93 -8.81
N GLU A 57 -6.66 -7.68 -8.63
CA GLU A 57 -5.30 -7.21 -8.88
C GLU A 57 -4.33 -7.63 -7.77
N ARG A 58 -4.81 -7.72 -6.53
CA ARG A 58 -4.05 -8.27 -5.41
C ARG A 58 -3.68 -9.74 -5.66
N SER A 59 -4.63 -10.55 -6.10
CA SER A 59 -4.39 -11.95 -6.47
C SER A 59 -3.39 -12.06 -7.62
N TYR A 60 -3.52 -11.23 -8.64
CA TYR A 60 -2.57 -11.16 -9.75
C TYR A 60 -1.15 -10.84 -9.25
N LEU A 61 -0.98 -9.77 -8.47
CA LEU A 61 0.33 -9.34 -7.98
C LEU A 61 0.96 -10.38 -7.06
N ARG A 62 0.19 -11.00 -6.14
CA ARG A 62 0.68 -12.08 -5.27
C ARG A 62 1.29 -13.21 -6.07
N ASN A 63 0.57 -13.70 -7.08
CA ASN A 63 1.04 -14.80 -7.92
C ASN A 63 2.30 -14.41 -8.72
N ARG A 64 2.35 -13.16 -9.23
CA ARG A 64 3.51 -12.69 -9.99
C ARG A 64 4.74 -12.46 -9.12
N LEU A 65 4.57 -11.92 -7.91
CA LEU A 65 5.67 -11.76 -6.95
C LEU A 65 6.21 -13.11 -6.49
N ALA A 66 5.34 -14.07 -6.15
CA ALA A 66 5.75 -15.42 -5.80
C ALA A 66 6.54 -16.09 -6.93
N ALA A 67 6.13 -15.92 -8.18
CA ALA A 67 6.86 -16.44 -9.36
C ALA A 67 8.22 -15.76 -9.59
N LEU A 68 8.48 -14.61 -8.96
CA LEU A 68 9.78 -13.93 -8.94
C LEU A 68 10.65 -14.31 -7.73
N GLY A 69 10.21 -15.29 -6.92
CA GLY A 69 10.92 -15.73 -5.74
C GLY A 69 10.65 -14.88 -4.49
N ALA A 70 9.72 -13.92 -4.55
CA ALA A 70 9.37 -13.15 -3.38
C ALA A 70 8.50 -13.96 -2.40
N LYS A 71 8.80 -13.86 -1.11
CA LYS A 71 7.93 -14.34 -0.04
C LYS A 71 6.84 -13.30 0.21
N VAL A 72 5.63 -13.59 -0.20
CA VAL A 72 4.48 -12.70 -0.02
C VAL A 72 3.78 -13.04 1.28
N TYR A 73 3.53 -12.01 2.08
CA TYR A 73 2.77 -12.12 3.34
C TYR A 73 1.28 -11.86 3.09
N GLY A 74 0.45 -12.14 4.10
CA GLY A 74 -0.99 -11.86 4.04
C GLY A 74 -1.27 -10.40 3.67
N SER A 75 -2.30 -10.17 2.86
CA SER A 75 -2.71 -8.84 2.42
C SER A 75 -4.22 -8.79 2.26
N GLU A 76 -4.87 -7.94 3.05
CA GLU A 76 -6.31 -7.66 2.99
C GLU A 76 -6.59 -6.21 2.55
N ALA A 77 -5.55 -5.39 2.48
CA ALA A 77 -5.63 -3.98 2.09
C ALA A 77 -5.31 -3.77 0.59
N ASN A 78 -5.19 -2.50 0.22
CA ASN A 78 -4.83 -2.05 -1.12
C ASN A 78 -3.31 -2.01 -1.38
N TYR A 79 -2.55 -2.80 -0.64
CA TYR A 79 -1.12 -2.98 -0.83
C TYR A 79 -0.73 -4.43 -0.59
N ILE A 80 0.47 -4.81 -1.06
CA ILE A 80 1.08 -6.11 -0.79
C ILE A 80 2.38 -5.88 -0.04
N PHE A 81 2.57 -6.64 1.04
CA PHE A 81 3.80 -6.72 1.80
C PHE A 81 4.53 -8.00 1.41
N PHE A 82 5.82 -7.88 1.08
CA PHE A 82 6.62 -9.02 0.62
C PHE A 82 8.10 -8.84 1.00
N TYR A 83 8.79 -9.97 1.02
CA TYR A 83 10.22 -10.04 1.20
C TYR A 83 10.88 -10.53 -0.09
N LEU A 84 11.89 -9.80 -0.55
CA LEU A 84 12.73 -10.13 -1.69
C LEU A 84 14.13 -9.55 -1.42
N PRO A 85 15.10 -10.38 -0.95
CA PRO A 85 16.38 -9.88 -0.46
C PRO A 85 17.31 -9.39 -1.57
N GLN A 86 17.09 -9.83 -2.80
CA GLN A 86 17.93 -9.46 -3.94
C GLN A 86 17.08 -8.92 -5.09
N PRO A 87 17.53 -7.86 -5.76
CA PRO A 87 18.75 -7.06 -5.48
C PRO A 87 18.60 -6.15 -4.25
N GLU A 88 19.68 -5.88 -3.52
CA GLU A 88 19.69 -5.02 -2.33
C GLU A 88 19.24 -3.58 -2.63
N ASN A 89 19.59 -3.06 -3.80
CA ASN A 89 19.23 -1.73 -4.29
C ASN A 89 17.93 -1.73 -5.13
N LEU A 90 17.01 -2.66 -4.85
CA LEU A 90 15.76 -2.78 -5.62
C LEU A 90 14.95 -1.48 -5.71
N PRO A 91 14.79 -0.67 -4.66
CA PRO A 91 14.05 0.59 -4.74
C PRO A 91 14.67 1.57 -5.76
N GLU A 92 15.98 1.68 -5.80
CA GLU A 92 16.74 2.56 -6.70
C GLU A 92 16.58 2.11 -8.15
N LEU A 93 16.78 0.82 -8.41
CA LEU A 93 16.60 0.21 -9.74
C LEU A 93 15.19 0.40 -10.28
N LEU A 94 14.19 0.33 -9.43
CA LEU A 94 12.80 0.57 -9.82
C LEU A 94 12.52 2.06 -10.02
N HIS A 95 13.10 2.93 -9.20
CA HIS A 95 12.97 4.38 -9.34
C HIS A 95 13.49 4.86 -10.70
N GLU A 96 14.65 4.38 -11.14
CA GLU A 96 15.20 4.64 -12.48
C GLU A 96 14.25 4.23 -13.62
N ARG A 97 13.39 3.25 -13.37
CA ARG A 97 12.35 2.77 -14.30
C ARG A 97 10.99 3.42 -14.11
N GLY A 98 10.92 4.48 -13.29
CA GLY A 98 9.69 5.24 -13.02
C GLY A 98 8.73 4.59 -12.02
N TYR A 99 9.20 3.65 -11.20
CA TYR A 99 8.39 3.00 -10.17
C TYR A 99 8.93 3.30 -8.77
N LEU A 100 8.03 3.73 -7.88
CA LEU A 100 8.33 3.90 -6.46
C LEU A 100 7.72 2.74 -5.67
N ILE A 101 8.55 2.07 -4.87
CA ILE A 101 8.13 1.10 -3.89
C ILE A 101 8.52 1.56 -2.48
N ARG A 102 7.80 1.09 -1.48
CA ARG A 102 8.11 1.41 -0.09
C ARG A 102 9.07 0.39 0.48
N SER A 103 10.29 0.79 0.81
CA SER A 103 11.18 0.02 1.70
C SER A 103 10.62 0.04 3.12
N CYS A 104 10.60 -1.12 3.77
CA CYS A 104 10.18 -1.28 5.15
C CYS A 104 11.37 -1.55 6.10
N ALA A 105 12.59 -1.33 5.65
CA ALA A 105 13.80 -1.54 6.46
C ALA A 105 13.85 -0.70 7.74
N ASN A 106 13.12 0.42 7.76
CA ASN A 106 13.00 1.30 8.93
C ASN A 106 11.85 0.92 9.90
N TYR A 107 11.15 -0.19 9.66
CA TYR A 107 10.11 -0.65 10.56
C TYR A 107 10.72 -1.49 11.67
N HIS A 108 10.14 -1.41 12.87
CA HIS A 108 10.58 -2.23 14.01
C HIS A 108 10.56 -3.73 13.62
N ASN A 109 11.65 -4.43 13.90
CA ASN A 109 11.88 -5.85 13.60
C ASN A 109 11.88 -6.21 12.08
N LEU A 110 12.02 -5.23 11.19
CA LEU A 110 12.26 -5.47 9.76
C LEU A 110 13.65 -4.99 9.35
N GLN A 111 14.14 -5.53 8.25
CA GLN A 111 15.46 -5.22 7.68
C GLN A 111 15.33 -4.95 6.17
N ALA A 112 16.45 -4.74 5.49
CA ALA A 112 16.47 -4.65 4.03
C ALA A 112 15.85 -5.90 3.39
N GLY A 113 15.25 -5.73 2.21
CA GLY A 113 14.55 -6.80 1.50
C GLY A 113 13.04 -6.86 1.77
N TYR A 114 12.55 -6.13 2.78
CA TYR A 114 11.10 -6.03 3.02
C TYR A 114 10.53 -4.80 2.33
N TYR A 115 9.49 -5.02 1.53
CA TYR A 115 8.89 -3.97 0.70
C TYR A 115 7.37 -4.00 0.76
N ARG A 116 6.77 -2.84 0.42
CA ARG A 116 5.34 -2.69 0.15
C ARG A 116 5.13 -2.06 -1.21
N ILE A 117 4.18 -2.60 -1.96
CA ILE A 117 3.69 -2.04 -3.21
C ILE A 117 2.19 -1.82 -3.15
N ALA A 118 1.71 -0.76 -3.80
CA ALA A 118 0.28 -0.50 -3.92
C ALA A 118 -0.34 -1.43 -4.97
N VAL A 119 -1.56 -1.88 -4.71
CA VAL A 119 -2.41 -2.52 -5.70
C VAL A 119 -3.00 -1.42 -6.59
N LYS A 120 -2.72 -1.47 -7.89
CA LYS A 120 -3.14 -0.50 -8.91
C LYS A 120 -3.97 -1.18 -9.99
N THR A 121 -4.18 -0.50 -11.12
CA THR A 121 -4.81 -1.11 -12.29
C THR A 121 -3.93 -2.19 -12.94
N ARG A 122 -4.54 -3.08 -13.73
CA ARG A 122 -3.84 -4.17 -14.44
C ARG A 122 -2.66 -3.66 -15.27
N VAL A 123 -2.82 -2.56 -15.97
CA VAL A 123 -1.77 -1.98 -16.82
C VAL A 123 -0.56 -1.55 -15.97
N GLN A 124 -0.81 -0.83 -14.88
CA GLN A 124 0.21 -0.36 -13.96
C GLN A 124 0.91 -1.54 -13.25
N ASN A 125 0.15 -2.51 -12.79
CA ASN A 125 0.68 -3.71 -12.12
C ASN A 125 1.55 -4.56 -13.05
N ARG A 126 1.14 -4.73 -14.32
CA ARG A 126 1.97 -5.43 -15.33
C ARG A 126 3.27 -4.70 -15.60
N GLY A 127 3.22 -3.36 -15.68
CA GLY A 127 4.42 -2.54 -15.85
C GLY A 127 5.40 -2.72 -14.68
N LEU A 128 4.90 -2.65 -13.45
CA LEU A 128 5.71 -2.89 -12.25
C LEU A 128 6.34 -4.29 -12.23
N ILE A 129 5.57 -5.33 -12.56
CA ILE A 129 6.10 -6.71 -12.61
C ILE A 129 7.16 -6.86 -13.70
N LYS A 130 7.00 -6.19 -14.85
CA LYS A 130 8.04 -6.15 -15.89
C LYS A 130 9.32 -5.50 -15.36
N ALA A 131 9.21 -4.34 -14.73
CA ALA A 131 10.34 -3.62 -14.16
C ALA A 131 11.06 -4.43 -13.06
N LEU A 132 10.31 -5.12 -12.20
CA LEU A 132 10.86 -6.04 -11.19
C LEU A 132 11.66 -7.18 -11.83
N LYS A 133 11.13 -7.80 -12.87
CA LYS A 133 11.84 -8.87 -13.60
C LYS A 133 13.16 -8.38 -14.19
N GLU A 134 13.16 -7.19 -14.76
CA GLU A 134 14.36 -6.59 -15.37
C GLU A 134 15.38 -6.24 -14.28
N ALA A 135 14.96 -5.65 -13.15
CA ALA A 135 15.84 -5.33 -12.04
C ALA A 135 16.52 -6.59 -11.45
N ILE A 136 15.76 -7.67 -11.25
CA ILE A 136 16.30 -8.94 -10.74
C ILE A 136 17.30 -9.55 -11.72
N LYS A 137 17.03 -9.52 -13.04
CA LYS A 137 17.92 -10.08 -14.05
C LYS A 137 19.24 -9.30 -14.15
N THR A 138 19.21 -7.99 -14.03
CA THR A 138 20.41 -7.15 -14.07
C THR A 138 21.40 -7.54 -12.97
N CYS A 139 20.91 -7.90 -11.78
CA CYS A 139 21.78 -8.34 -10.68
C CYS A 139 22.25 -9.80 -10.78
N ALA A 140 21.56 -10.65 -11.54
CA ALA A 140 21.98 -12.04 -11.72
C ALA A 140 23.12 -12.20 -12.75
N LEU A 141 23.54 -11.13 -13.42
CA LEU A 141 24.59 -11.10 -14.43
C LEU A 141 25.93 -10.60 -13.87
N TYR A 142 25.99 -10.24 -12.60
CA TYR A 142 27.18 -9.84 -11.85
C TYR A 142 27.35 -10.72 -10.61
#